data_6f5f7309e4124af216b449766a65df24
#
_entry.id   6f5f7309e4124af216b449766a65df24
#
_cell.length_a   1.000
_cell.length_b   1.000
_cell.length_c   1.000
_cell.angle_alpha   90.00
_cell.angle_beta   90.00
_cell.angle_gamma   90.00
#
_symmetry.space_group_name_H-M   'P 1'
#
loop_
_entity.id
_entity.type
_entity.pdbx_description
1 polymer ?
#
loop_
_entity_poly.entity_id
_entity_poly.type
_entity_poly.pdbx_seq_one_letter_code
_entity_poly.pdbx_strand_id
1 'polypeptide(L)'
;MKIEICAGNIEDVIIANKFENIARIELNQGLSTGGLTPSFSLVKKSLELSKHKIIVMIRLREGDFSYTENEFNIMYEDAKSFLELGVDGIVFGFLDNNLDIDINKVKKMIELAHKYKKEAIFHRAIDVTSDYIKSITILKNMNIDRILTSGHETNAILGLNNLINAKKIFDKILPGSGINHKNLEYFKNSGFLEVHGSFSKVIKNEYIIDFGTYTRTAENIINSLTL
;
A
#
# COMPACT_ATOMS: atom_id res chain seq x y z
N MET A 1 -9.68 15.97 -0.90
CA MET A 1 -8.54 15.00 -0.92
C MET A 1 -9.08 13.62 -1.24
N LYS A 2 -8.40 12.85 -2.08
CA LYS A 2 -8.76 11.45 -2.36
C LYS A 2 -8.12 10.51 -1.36
N ILE A 3 -8.72 9.35 -1.16
CA ILE A 3 -8.28 8.37 -0.18
C ILE A 3 -7.99 7.04 -0.88
N GLU A 4 -6.89 6.39 -0.54
CA GLU A 4 -6.66 4.98 -0.80
C GLU A 4 -6.91 4.20 0.49
N ILE A 5 -7.85 3.26 0.45
CA ILE A 5 -8.19 2.40 1.60
C ILE A 5 -7.28 1.17 1.60
N CYS A 6 -6.60 0.92 2.73
CA CYS A 6 -5.91 -0.33 3.01
C CYS A 6 -6.93 -1.33 3.57
N ALA A 7 -7.39 -2.25 2.73
CA ALA A 7 -8.42 -3.24 3.04
C ALA A 7 -7.82 -4.61 3.34
N GLY A 8 -8.31 -5.29 4.38
CA GLY A 8 -7.84 -6.61 4.80
C GLY A 8 -8.86 -7.73 4.60
N ASN A 9 -10.06 -7.40 4.14
CA ASN A 9 -11.16 -8.35 3.97
C ASN A 9 -12.23 -7.81 3.02
N ILE A 10 -13.20 -8.64 2.65
CA ILE A 10 -14.24 -8.29 1.68
C ILE A 10 -15.20 -7.21 2.20
N GLU A 11 -15.45 -7.17 3.51
CA GLU A 11 -16.34 -6.18 4.12
C GLU A 11 -15.75 -4.76 4.01
N ASP A 12 -14.40 -4.63 4.04
CA ASP A 12 -13.73 -3.36 3.82
C ASP A 12 -14.00 -2.82 2.41
N VAL A 13 -14.01 -3.70 1.40
CA VAL A 13 -14.33 -3.36 0.01
C VAL A 13 -15.80 -2.90 -0.11
N ILE A 14 -16.72 -3.62 0.54
CA ILE A 14 -18.15 -3.28 0.53
C ILE A 14 -18.38 -1.91 1.20
N ILE A 15 -17.69 -1.65 2.31
CA ILE A 15 -17.78 -0.36 3.00
C ILE A 15 -17.19 0.76 2.15
N ALA A 16 -16.03 0.55 1.51
CA ALA A 16 -15.42 1.55 0.64
C ALA A 16 -16.34 1.99 -0.51
N ASN A 17 -17.16 1.09 -1.05
CA ASN A 17 -18.12 1.39 -2.11
C ASN A 17 -19.19 2.45 -1.76
N LYS A 18 -19.35 2.79 -0.49
CA LYS A 18 -20.30 3.82 -0.02
C LYS A 18 -19.76 5.24 -0.16
N PHE A 19 -18.46 5.41 -0.51
CA PHE A 19 -17.77 6.69 -0.48
C PHE A 19 -17.17 7.06 -1.86
N GLU A 20 -17.57 8.18 -2.42
CA GLU A 20 -17.10 8.64 -3.73
C GLU A 20 -15.65 9.20 -3.71
N ASN A 21 -15.18 9.66 -2.56
CA ASN A 21 -13.82 10.20 -2.39
C ASN A 21 -12.73 9.12 -2.28
N ILE A 22 -13.11 7.83 -2.29
CA ILE A 22 -12.15 6.73 -2.39
C ILE A 22 -11.62 6.64 -3.82
N ALA A 23 -10.31 6.77 -3.98
CA ALA A 23 -9.66 6.66 -5.28
C ALA A 23 -9.38 5.20 -5.65
N ARG A 24 -8.96 4.41 -4.65
CA ARG A 24 -8.50 3.03 -4.80
C ARG A 24 -8.67 2.26 -3.50
N ILE A 25 -8.61 0.96 -3.62
CA ILE A 25 -8.50 0.01 -2.52
C ILE A 25 -7.19 -0.76 -2.72
N GLU A 26 -6.26 -0.65 -1.75
CA GLU A 26 -5.13 -1.55 -1.64
C GLU A 26 -5.59 -2.78 -0.86
N LEU A 27 -5.68 -3.92 -1.54
CA LEU A 27 -6.19 -5.16 -0.98
C LEU A 27 -5.05 -6.00 -0.42
N ASN A 28 -5.18 -6.35 0.84
CA ASN A 28 -4.20 -7.06 1.65
C ASN A 28 -4.82 -8.25 2.38
N GLN A 29 -3.97 -9.02 3.05
CA GLN A 29 -4.30 -9.93 4.13
C GLN A 29 -3.30 -9.71 5.26
N GLY A 30 -3.64 -10.04 6.51
CA GLY A 30 -2.70 -9.91 7.63
C GLY A 30 -2.26 -8.48 7.93
N LEU A 31 -3.19 -7.53 8.02
CA LEU A 31 -2.87 -6.11 8.28
C LEU A 31 -2.10 -5.87 9.58
N SER A 32 -2.24 -6.74 10.57
CA SER A 32 -1.47 -6.68 11.83
C SER A 32 0.03 -6.84 11.63
N THR A 33 0.46 -7.48 10.53
CA THR A 33 1.87 -7.67 10.17
C THR A 33 2.33 -6.71 9.07
N GLY A 34 1.52 -5.68 8.77
CA GLY A 34 1.81 -4.68 7.75
C GLY A 34 1.28 -5.01 6.35
N GLY A 35 0.43 -6.02 6.23
CA GLY A 35 -0.16 -6.46 4.96
C GLY A 35 0.67 -7.53 4.25
N LEU A 36 -0.01 -8.57 3.78
CA LEU A 36 0.52 -9.68 2.99
C LEU A 36 -0.29 -9.85 1.72
N THR A 37 0.20 -10.65 0.79
CA THR A 37 -0.52 -11.04 -0.43
C THR A 37 -1.87 -11.66 -0.06
N PRO A 38 -3.00 -11.14 -0.55
CA PRO A 38 -4.32 -11.70 -0.27
C PRO A 38 -4.55 -12.98 -1.05
N SER A 39 -5.50 -13.81 -0.60
CA SER A 39 -5.88 -15.00 -1.35
C SER A 39 -6.48 -14.65 -2.72
N PHE A 40 -6.26 -15.50 -3.71
CA PHE A 40 -6.78 -15.33 -5.08
C PHE A 40 -8.31 -15.12 -5.10
N SER A 41 -9.04 -15.89 -4.27
CA SER A 41 -10.50 -15.78 -4.19
C SER A 41 -10.97 -14.45 -3.60
N LEU A 42 -10.22 -13.88 -2.64
CA LEU A 42 -10.52 -12.56 -2.10
C LEU A 42 -10.35 -11.48 -3.19
N VAL A 43 -9.25 -11.53 -3.94
CA VAL A 43 -9.00 -10.59 -5.05
C VAL A 43 -10.10 -10.71 -6.11
N LYS A 44 -10.40 -11.92 -6.57
CA LYS A 44 -11.45 -12.17 -7.55
C LYS A 44 -12.80 -11.61 -7.09
N LYS A 45 -13.20 -11.89 -5.85
CA LYS A 45 -14.47 -11.41 -5.30
C LYS A 45 -14.47 -9.89 -5.13
N SER A 46 -13.34 -9.30 -4.77
CA SER A 46 -13.21 -7.84 -4.67
C SER A 46 -13.38 -7.15 -6.02
N LEU A 47 -12.83 -7.70 -7.09
CA LEU A 47 -13.02 -7.17 -8.46
C LEU A 47 -14.49 -7.21 -8.92
N GLU A 48 -15.23 -8.26 -8.53
CA GLU A 48 -16.68 -8.37 -8.86
C GLU A 48 -17.52 -7.32 -8.12
N LEU A 49 -17.13 -6.95 -6.92
CA LEU A 49 -17.95 -6.09 -6.03
C LEU A 49 -17.51 -4.62 -6.01
N SER A 50 -16.23 -4.34 -6.25
CA SER A 50 -15.67 -3.00 -6.10
C SER A 50 -16.15 -2.04 -7.18
N LYS A 51 -16.50 -0.82 -6.75
CA LYS A 51 -16.70 0.35 -7.62
C LYS A 51 -15.42 1.15 -7.84
N HIS A 52 -14.35 0.80 -7.09
CA HIS A 52 -13.07 1.50 -7.08
C HIS A 52 -11.98 0.62 -7.68
N LYS A 53 -10.90 1.23 -8.11
CA LYS A 53 -9.70 0.52 -8.55
C LYS A 53 -9.16 -0.39 -7.44
N ILE A 54 -8.72 -1.58 -7.81
CA ILE A 54 -8.10 -2.56 -6.91
C ILE A 54 -6.61 -2.63 -7.19
N ILE A 55 -5.81 -2.33 -6.17
CA ILE A 55 -4.37 -2.54 -6.11
C ILE A 55 -4.12 -3.73 -5.18
N VAL A 56 -3.26 -4.66 -5.55
CA VAL A 56 -3.04 -5.88 -4.76
C VAL A 56 -1.64 -5.88 -4.15
N MET A 57 -1.57 -6.14 -2.84
CA MET A 57 -0.31 -6.32 -2.14
C MET A 57 0.40 -7.59 -2.61
N ILE A 58 1.67 -7.46 -2.96
CA ILE A 58 2.57 -8.58 -3.27
C ILE A 58 3.66 -8.61 -2.20
N ARG A 59 3.41 -9.36 -1.14
CA ARG A 59 4.31 -9.57 -0.02
C ARG A 59 4.08 -10.96 0.57
N LEU A 60 5.04 -11.85 0.37
CA LEU A 60 4.90 -13.29 0.67
C LEU A 60 4.83 -13.56 2.17
N ARG A 61 5.61 -12.85 2.97
CA ARG A 61 5.79 -13.09 4.42
C ARG A 61 5.95 -11.79 5.20
N GLU A 62 5.78 -11.87 6.47
CA GLU A 62 6.15 -10.83 7.44
C GLU A 62 7.68 -10.71 7.59
N GLY A 63 8.14 -9.74 8.39
CA GLY A 63 9.55 -9.47 8.64
C GLY A 63 10.14 -8.45 7.67
N ASP A 64 11.33 -8.73 7.15
CA ASP A 64 12.06 -7.84 6.26
C ASP A 64 11.54 -7.82 4.81
N PHE A 65 12.30 -7.15 3.93
CA PHE A 65 11.99 -7.01 2.51
C PHE A 65 13.10 -7.55 1.60
N SER A 66 14.02 -8.34 2.17
CA SER A 66 15.07 -9.05 1.43
C SER A 66 14.62 -10.48 1.18
N TYR A 67 14.38 -10.82 -0.06
CA TYR A 67 13.79 -12.11 -0.47
C TYR A 67 14.78 -12.94 -1.26
N THR A 68 14.77 -14.26 -1.00
CA THR A 68 15.50 -15.24 -1.82
C THR A 68 14.92 -15.29 -3.23
N GLU A 69 15.64 -15.90 -4.17
CA GLU A 69 15.14 -16.07 -5.54
C GLU A 69 13.86 -16.95 -5.59
N ASN A 70 13.75 -17.95 -4.72
CA ASN A 70 12.54 -18.77 -4.64
C ASN A 70 11.34 -17.97 -4.13
N GLU A 71 11.52 -17.15 -3.10
CA GLU A 71 10.48 -16.25 -2.60
C GLU A 71 10.06 -15.23 -3.66
N PHE A 72 11.05 -14.63 -4.35
CA PHE A 72 10.76 -13.69 -5.43
C PHE A 72 9.99 -14.35 -6.59
N ASN A 73 10.33 -15.57 -6.98
CA ASN A 73 9.62 -16.29 -8.03
C ASN A 73 8.15 -16.55 -7.66
N ILE A 74 7.86 -16.91 -6.40
CA ILE A 74 6.48 -17.04 -5.91
C ILE A 74 5.75 -15.69 -6.01
N MET A 75 6.36 -14.61 -5.52
CA MET A 75 5.77 -13.27 -5.57
C MET A 75 5.54 -12.79 -7.01
N TYR A 76 6.43 -13.13 -7.94
CA TYR A 76 6.30 -12.79 -9.35
C TYR A 76 5.12 -13.52 -10.00
N GLU A 77 4.93 -14.82 -9.73
CA GLU A 77 3.79 -15.60 -10.24
C GLU A 77 2.46 -15.15 -9.62
N ASP A 78 2.43 -14.80 -8.32
CA ASP A 78 1.25 -14.18 -7.70
C ASP A 78 0.88 -12.86 -8.39
N ALA A 79 1.87 -11.97 -8.58
CA ALA A 79 1.67 -10.70 -9.27
C ALA A 79 1.12 -10.89 -10.69
N LYS A 80 1.71 -11.82 -11.45
CA LYS A 80 1.26 -12.16 -12.80
C LYS A 80 -0.18 -12.65 -12.79
N SER A 81 -0.53 -13.56 -11.89
CA SER A 81 -1.87 -14.13 -11.78
C SER A 81 -2.93 -13.07 -11.48
N PHE A 82 -2.61 -12.10 -10.60
CA PHE A 82 -3.54 -10.99 -10.30
C PHE A 82 -3.66 -10.00 -11.45
N LEU A 83 -2.56 -9.70 -12.15
CA LEU A 83 -2.59 -8.84 -13.33
C LEU A 83 -3.41 -9.47 -14.46
N GLU A 84 -3.30 -10.78 -14.66
CA GLU A 84 -4.13 -11.56 -15.60
C GLU A 84 -5.61 -11.56 -15.21
N LEU A 85 -5.90 -11.57 -13.90
CA LEU A 85 -7.26 -11.46 -13.38
C LEU A 85 -7.88 -10.07 -13.62
N GLY A 86 -7.05 -9.04 -13.88
CA GLY A 86 -7.51 -7.71 -14.28
C GLY A 86 -7.46 -6.64 -13.20
N VAL A 87 -6.71 -6.82 -12.10
CA VAL A 87 -6.49 -5.77 -11.09
C VAL A 87 -5.91 -4.50 -11.73
N ASP A 88 -6.05 -3.36 -11.06
CA ASP A 88 -5.59 -2.07 -11.59
C ASP A 88 -4.12 -1.78 -11.31
N GLY A 89 -3.49 -2.53 -10.41
CA GLY A 89 -2.08 -2.42 -10.10
C GLY A 89 -1.64 -3.41 -9.03
N ILE A 90 -0.33 -3.43 -8.80
CA ILE A 90 0.32 -4.21 -7.76
C ILE A 90 1.19 -3.30 -6.90
N VAL A 91 1.26 -3.59 -5.61
CA VAL A 91 2.13 -2.88 -4.67
C VAL A 91 3.11 -3.86 -4.03
N PHE A 92 4.40 -3.52 -4.06
CA PHE A 92 5.50 -4.40 -3.67
C PHE A 92 6.69 -3.59 -3.14
N GLY A 93 7.73 -4.29 -2.64
CA GLY A 93 9.00 -3.67 -2.28
C GLY A 93 10.07 -4.73 -2.02
N PHE A 94 11.23 -4.51 -2.60
CA PHE A 94 12.39 -5.40 -2.52
C PHE A 94 13.63 -4.60 -2.16
N LEU A 95 14.30 -5.03 -1.11
CA LEU A 95 15.58 -4.49 -0.65
C LEU A 95 16.65 -5.57 -0.70
N ASP A 96 17.89 -5.15 -0.84
CA ASP A 96 19.05 -6.02 -0.67
C ASP A 96 19.49 -6.07 0.82
N ASN A 97 20.55 -6.81 1.09
CA ASN A 97 21.09 -6.96 2.44
C ASN A 97 21.71 -5.67 3.05
N ASN A 98 21.92 -4.65 2.22
CA ASN A 98 22.41 -3.33 2.66
C ASN A 98 21.25 -2.35 2.88
N LEU A 99 20.01 -2.81 2.79
CA LEU A 99 18.79 -1.99 2.81
C LEU A 99 18.72 -0.99 1.63
N ASP A 100 19.39 -1.27 0.53
CA ASP A 100 19.23 -0.54 -0.72
C ASP A 100 18.14 -1.20 -1.60
N ILE A 101 17.61 -0.45 -2.56
CA ILE A 101 16.63 -0.98 -3.52
C ILE A 101 17.24 -2.15 -4.33
N ASP A 102 16.63 -3.34 -4.28
CA ASP A 102 16.97 -4.44 -5.19
C ASP A 102 16.47 -4.11 -6.61
N ILE A 103 17.35 -3.43 -7.36
CA ILE A 103 17.05 -2.90 -8.69
C ILE A 103 16.54 -4.00 -9.63
N ASN A 104 17.12 -5.20 -9.55
CA ASN A 104 16.78 -6.29 -10.47
C ASN A 104 15.36 -6.81 -10.23
N LYS A 105 14.99 -7.07 -8.97
CA LYS A 105 13.65 -7.54 -8.63
C LYS A 105 12.60 -6.46 -8.87
N VAL A 106 12.88 -5.23 -8.45
CA VAL A 106 11.98 -4.08 -8.67
C VAL A 106 11.73 -3.85 -10.15
N LYS A 107 12.77 -3.86 -10.99
CA LYS A 107 12.65 -3.70 -12.44
C LYS A 107 11.73 -4.76 -13.07
N LYS A 108 11.93 -6.04 -12.72
CA LYS A 108 11.08 -7.13 -13.23
C LYS A 108 9.60 -6.94 -12.88
N MET A 109 9.29 -6.46 -11.68
CA MET A 109 7.90 -6.22 -11.25
C MET A 109 7.28 -5.02 -11.96
N ILE A 110 8.03 -3.93 -12.15
CA ILE A 110 7.57 -2.77 -12.92
C ILE A 110 7.27 -3.18 -14.38
N GLU A 111 8.22 -3.87 -15.03
CA GLU A 111 8.05 -4.35 -16.41
C GLU A 111 6.84 -5.29 -16.53
N LEU A 112 6.62 -6.16 -15.53
CA LEU A 112 5.46 -7.05 -15.50
C LEU A 112 4.16 -6.24 -15.42
N ALA A 113 4.01 -5.31 -14.48
CA ALA A 113 2.81 -4.48 -14.34
C ALA A 113 2.54 -3.66 -15.61
N HIS A 114 3.56 -3.02 -16.16
CA HIS A 114 3.44 -2.20 -17.37
C HIS A 114 3.11 -3.02 -18.63
N LYS A 115 3.57 -4.25 -18.73
CA LYS A 115 3.16 -5.19 -19.79
C LYS A 115 1.63 -5.37 -19.83
N TYR A 116 0.99 -5.39 -18.66
CA TYR A 116 -0.47 -5.45 -18.54
C TYR A 116 -1.13 -4.06 -18.54
N LYS A 117 -0.37 -2.96 -18.70
CA LYS A 117 -0.86 -1.56 -18.64
C LYS A 117 -1.49 -1.24 -17.27
N LYS A 118 -0.86 -1.74 -16.19
CA LYS A 118 -1.30 -1.59 -14.80
C LYS A 118 -0.26 -0.85 -13.98
N GLU A 119 -0.69 -0.27 -12.85
CA GLU A 119 0.19 0.51 -11.96
C GLU A 119 1.17 -0.39 -11.20
N ALA A 120 2.43 0.02 -11.13
CA ALA A 120 3.47 -0.53 -10.28
C ALA A 120 3.72 0.43 -9.12
N ILE A 121 3.49 0.00 -7.88
CA ILE A 121 3.59 0.84 -6.70
C ILE A 121 4.66 0.27 -5.77
N PHE A 122 5.54 1.12 -5.24
CA PHE A 122 6.50 0.70 -4.23
C PHE A 122 5.95 1.02 -2.84
N HIS A 123 5.89 0.01 -1.96
CA HIS A 123 5.33 0.16 -0.63
C HIS A 123 6.33 0.70 0.40
N ARG A 124 5.95 0.67 1.69
CA ARG A 124 6.70 1.21 2.82
C ARG A 124 8.07 0.57 3.09
N ALA A 125 8.53 -0.41 2.31
CA ALA A 125 9.92 -0.85 2.36
C ALA A 125 10.90 0.31 2.14
N ILE A 126 10.49 1.36 1.43
CA ILE A 126 11.29 2.57 1.27
C ILE A 126 11.57 3.29 2.60
N ASP A 127 10.70 3.14 3.60
CA ASP A 127 10.85 3.80 4.90
C ASP A 127 11.97 3.18 5.76
N VAL A 128 12.58 2.07 5.33
CA VAL A 128 13.71 1.42 6.00
C VAL A 128 14.97 1.34 5.13
N THR A 129 14.99 2.04 3.98
CA THR A 129 16.17 2.08 3.11
C THR A 129 17.32 2.86 3.77
N SER A 130 18.55 2.54 3.41
CA SER A 130 19.77 3.19 3.93
C SER A 130 19.82 4.70 3.60
N ASP A 131 19.31 5.10 2.42
CA ASP A 131 19.20 6.48 1.95
C ASP A 131 17.84 6.69 1.27
N TYR A 132 16.94 7.34 2.00
CA TYR A 132 15.56 7.57 1.57
C TYR A 132 15.47 8.41 0.28
N ILE A 133 16.22 9.50 0.18
CA ILE A 133 16.17 10.43 -0.96
C ILE A 133 16.78 9.81 -2.21
N LYS A 134 17.90 9.10 -2.05
CA LYS A 134 18.51 8.32 -3.12
C LYS A 134 17.53 7.25 -3.63
N SER A 135 16.85 6.55 -2.74
CA SER A 135 15.86 5.51 -3.07
C SER A 135 14.67 6.05 -3.84
N ILE A 136 14.11 7.22 -3.46
CA ILE A 136 13.08 7.94 -4.25
C ILE A 136 13.57 8.22 -5.66
N THR A 137 14.80 8.71 -5.80
CA THR A 137 15.40 9.05 -7.10
C THR A 137 15.58 7.81 -7.97
N ILE A 138 16.05 6.71 -7.40
CA ILE A 138 16.19 5.42 -8.09
C ILE A 138 14.83 4.94 -8.61
N LEU A 139 13.83 4.87 -7.75
CA LEU A 139 12.49 4.40 -8.14
C LEU A 139 11.84 5.28 -9.20
N LYS A 140 11.98 6.61 -9.10
CA LYS A 140 11.55 7.53 -10.14
C LYS A 140 12.20 7.22 -11.50
N ASN A 141 13.51 7.02 -11.53
CA ASN A 141 14.25 6.73 -12.76
C ASN A 141 13.91 5.34 -13.34
N MET A 142 13.37 4.43 -12.53
CA MET A 142 12.84 3.14 -12.94
C MET A 142 11.40 3.21 -13.46
N ASN A 143 10.78 4.40 -13.52
CA ASN A 143 9.39 4.62 -13.92
C ASN A 143 8.37 3.93 -13.02
N ILE A 144 8.61 3.92 -11.71
CA ILE A 144 7.56 3.53 -10.74
C ILE A 144 6.36 4.48 -10.85
N ASP A 145 5.13 3.98 -10.73
CA ASP A 145 3.94 4.83 -10.87
C ASP A 145 3.61 5.58 -9.59
N ARG A 146 3.95 5.04 -8.41
CA ARG A 146 3.65 5.63 -7.11
C ARG A 146 4.57 5.07 -6.02
N ILE A 147 4.80 5.85 -4.97
CA ILE A 147 5.54 5.41 -3.78
C ILE A 147 4.70 5.68 -2.54
N LEU A 148 4.30 4.60 -1.84
CA LEU A 148 3.65 4.65 -0.52
C LEU A 148 4.73 4.73 0.56
N THR A 149 4.69 5.77 1.38
CA THR A 149 5.73 6.04 2.39
C THR A 149 5.19 6.83 3.57
N SER A 150 5.81 6.67 4.73
CA SER A 150 5.62 7.54 5.91
C SER A 150 6.71 8.62 6.02
N GLY A 151 7.58 8.76 5.01
CA GLY A 151 8.66 9.74 5.03
C GLY A 151 9.85 9.28 5.86
N HIS A 152 10.19 7.98 5.83
CA HIS A 152 11.32 7.41 6.57
C HIS A 152 11.19 7.56 8.10
N GLU A 153 9.94 7.59 8.59
CA GLU A 153 9.58 7.75 9.99
C GLU A 153 8.53 6.70 10.40
N THR A 154 8.31 6.57 11.69
CA THR A 154 7.34 5.59 12.22
C THR A 154 5.90 5.86 11.74
N ASN A 155 5.57 7.12 11.48
CA ASN A 155 4.28 7.53 10.89
C ASN A 155 4.43 8.78 10.03
N ALA A 156 3.45 9.01 9.16
CA ALA A 156 3.49 10.08 8.16
C ALA A 156 3.51 11.50 8.73
N ILE A 157 2.97 11.74 9.93
CA ILE A 157 3.00 13.09 10.51
C ILE A 157 4.41 13.45 11.02
N LEU A 158 5.15 12.50 11.58
CA LEU A 158 6.55 12.70 11.94
C LEU A 158 7.43 12.87 10.69
N GLY A 159 7.12 12.12 9.62
CA GLY A 159 7.84 12.20 8.36
C GLY A 159 7.39 13.32 7.40
N LEU A 160 6.51 14.23 7.82
CA LEU A 160 5.91 15.21 6.91
C LEU A 160 6.95 16.04 6.13
N ASN A 161 8.02 16.50 6.77
CA ASN A 161 9.07 17.24 6.09
C ASN A 161 9.80 16.42 5.02
N ASN A 162 10.06 15.14 5.32
CA ASN A 162 10.68 14.22 4.36
C ASN A 162 9.73 13.91 3.20
N LEU A 163 8.43 13.76 3.47
CA LEU A 163 7.39 13.58 2.46
C LEU A 163 7.32 14.78 1.51
N ILE A 164 7.37 16.01 2.04
CA ILE A 164 7.41 17.24 1.23
C ILE A 164 8.66 17.28 0.36
N ASN A 165 9.82 16.90 0.89
CA ASN A 165 11.07 16.86 0.11
C ASN A 165 11.03 15.76 -0.97
N ALA A 166 10.52 14.57 -0.63
CA ALA A 166 10.33 13.49 -1.58
C ALA A 166 9.38 13.90 -2.73
N LYS A 167 8.30 14.61 -2.41
CA LYS A 167 7.35 15.11 -3.40
C LYS A 167 7.96 16.09 -4.40
N LYS A 168 8.96 16.90 -4.00
CA LYS A 168 9.69 17.77 -4.92
C LYS A 168 10.50 16.99 -5.96
N ILE A 169 10.92 15.76 -5.64
CA ILE A 169 11.67 14.87 -6.54
C ILE A 169 10.70 14.06 -7.40
N PHE A 170 9.66 13.52 -6.78
CA PHE A 170 8.66 12.67 -7.42
C PHE A 170 7.25 13.03 -6.92
N ASP A 171 6.42 13.57 -7.79
CA ASP A 171 5.11 14.14 -7.46
C ASP A 171 4.06 13.11 -7.02
N LYS A 172 4.31 11.81 -7.30
CA LYS A 172 3.39 10.70 -6.96
C LYS A 172 3.76 10.00 -5.66
N ILE A 173 4.19 10.78 -4.67
CA ILE A 173 4.32 10.32 -3.29
C ILE A 173 2.94 10.20 -2.66
N LEU A 174 2.65 9.03 -2.07
CA LEU A 174 1.42 8.73 -1.36
C LEU A 174 1.72 8.61 0.14
N PRO A 175 1.37 9.62 0.96
CA PRO A 175 1.56 9.55 2.40
C PRO A 175 0.70 8.43 3.01
N GLY A 176 1.30 7.61 3.87
CA GLY A 176 0.61 6.55 4.61
C GLY A 176 1.21 6.28 5.97
N SER A 177 0.50 5.57 6.82
CA SER A 177 0.79 5.30 8.23
C SER A 177 0.32 6.39 9.18
N GLY A 178 -0.67 6.04 10.02
CA GLY A 178 -1.16 6.89 11.11
C GLY A 178 -1.99 8.09 10.67
N ILE A 179 -2.44 8.16 9.42
CA ILE A 179 -3.29 9.24 8.92
C ILE A 179 -4.72 9.08 9.45
N ASN A 180 -5.28 10.18 9.95
CA ASN A 180 -6.63 10.24 10.51
C ASN A 180 -7.19 11.67 10.42
N HIS A 181 -8.43 11.90 10.87
CA HIS A 181 -9.11 13.19 10.80
C HIS A 181 -8.38 14.34 11.53
N LYS A 182 -7.55 14.04 12.54
CA LYS A 182 -6.82 15.08 13.31
C LYS A 182 -5.59 15.59 12.58
N ASN A 183 -5.02 14.79 11.66
CA ASN A 183 -3.78 15.16 10.97
C ASN A 183 -3.93 15.30 9.44
N LEU A 184 -5.10 15.01 8.88
CA LEU A 184 -5.36 15.05 7.43
C LEU A 184 -5.06 16.44 6.83
N GLU A 185 -5.43 17.52 7.53
CA GLU A 185 -5.23 18.89 7.07
C GLU A 185 -3.75 19.26 6.88
N TYR A 186 -2.83 18.68 7.64
CA TYR A 186 -1.40 18.92 7.44
C TYR A 186 -0.93 18.43 6.06
N PHE A 187 -1.41 17.26 5.61
CA PHE A 187 -1.08 16.73 4.30
C PHE A 187 -1.74 17.54 3.18
N LYS A 188 -3.00 17.93 3.34
CA LYS A 188 -3.71 18.78 2.40
C LYS A 188 -3.01 20.13 2.21
N ASN A 189 -2.66 20.80 3.31
CA ASN A 189 -1.96 22.09 3.29
C ASN A 189 -0.53 21.98 2.72
N SER A 190 0.08 20.79 2.79
CA SER A 190 1.37 20.49 2.16
C SER A 190 1.22 20.10 0.67
N GLY A 191 0.02 20.21 0.11
CA GLY A 191 -0.27 19.99 -1.31
C GLY A 191 -0.35 18.52 -1.73
N PHE A 192 -0.53 17.58 -0.79
CA PHE A 192 -0.85 16.20 -1.15
C PHE A 192 -2.31 16.09 -1.58
N LEU A 193 -2.54 15.41 -2.72
CA LEU A 193 -3.87 15.23 -3.29
C LEU A 193 -4.54 13.94 -2.82
N GLU A 194 -3.73 12.99 -2.38
CA GLU A 194 -4.15 11.65 -1.96
C GLU A 194 -3.41 11.24 -0.67
N VAL A 195 -4.05 10.38 0.11
CA VAL A 195 -3.48 9.75 1.31
C VAL A 195 -3.91 8.29 1.39
N HIS A 196 -3.11 7.48 2.10
CA HIS A 196 -3.35 6.06 2.31
C HIS A 196 -3.60 5.76 3.80
N GLY A 197 -4.57 4.87 4.07
CA GLY A 197 -4.82 4.40 5.43
C GLY A 197 -5.90 3.33 5.49
N SER A 198 -5.96 2.61 6.62
CA SER A 198 -6.98 1.59 6.85
C SER A 198 -8.31 2.19 7.32
N PHE A 199 -8.27 3.33 8.01
CA PHE A 199 -9.44 4.01 8.59
C PHE A 199 -10.37 3.03 9.30
N SER A 200 -9.77 2.14 10.08
CA SER A 200 -10.39 0.94 10.62
C SER A 200 -10.48 0.99 12.14
N LYS A 201 -11.32 0.14 12.67
CA LYS A 201 -11.38 -0.20 14.09
C LYS A 201 -10.95 -1.65 14.31
N VAL A 202 -10.35 -1.91 15.48
CA VAL A 202 -10.00 -3.27 15.90
C VAL A 202 -11.29 -4.00 16.28
N ILE A 203 -11.46 -5.21 15.76
CA ILE A 203 -12.50 -6.14 16.18
C ILE A 203 -11.85 -7.13 17.14
N LYS A 204 -12.26 -7.06 18.41
CA LYS A 204 -11.81 -7.97 19.46
C LYS A 204 -12.72 -9.17 19.53
N ASN A 205 -12.13 -10.34 19.74
CA ASN A 205 -12.86 -11.55 20.08
C ASN A 205 -12.74 -11.79 21.60
N GLU A 206 -13.79 -12.30 22.20
CA GLU A 206 -13.84 -12.63 23.64
C GLU A 206 -13.45 -14.09 23.90
N TYR A 207 -12.54 -14.65 23.11
CA TYR A 207 -12.07 -16.02 23.29
C TYR A 207 -11.03 -16.11 24.40
N ILE A 208 -11.03 -17.23 25.15
CA ILE A 208 -10.00 -17.52 26.16
C ILE A 208 -8.61 -17.69 25.55
N ILE A 209 -8.55 -18.23 24.33
CA ILE A 209 -7.30 -18.41 23.57
C ILE A 209 -7.21 -17.29 22.54
N ASP A 210 -6.10 -16.55 22.54
CA ASP A 210 -5.86 -15.46 21.61
C ASP A 210 -5.32 -16.01 20.26
N PHE A 211 -6.15 -15.91 19.22
CA PHE A 211 -5.77 -16.19 17.84
C PHE A 211 -5.45 -14.89 17.06
N GLY A 212 -5.23 -13.79 17.76
CA GLY A 212 -5.00 -12.48 17.19
C GLY A 212 -6.28 -11.65 17.02
N THR A 213 -6.09 -10.43 16.59
CA THR A 213 -7.15 -9.48 16.29
C THR A 213 -7.15 -9.14 14.81
N TYR A 214 -8.31 -8.78 14.27
CA TYR A 214 -8.39 -8.21 12.93
C TYR A 214 -9.03 -6.83 12.96
N THR A 215 -8.80 -6.07 11.93
CA THR A 215 -9.38 -4.74 11.77
C THR A 215 -10.45 -4.76 10.70
N ARG A 216 -11.41 -3.84 10.82
CA ARG A 216 -12.44 -3.60 9.81
C ARG A 216 -12.55 -2.10 9.57
N THR A 217 -12.57 -1.70 8.31
CA THR A 217 -12.86 -0.32 7.89
C THR A 217 -14.14 0.18 8.53
N ALA A 218 -14.14 1.40 9.05
CA ALA A 218 -15.26 1.96 9.80
C ALA A 218 -15.85 3.18 9.10
N GLU A 219 -17.13 3.11 8.73
CA GLU A 219 -17.84 4.18 8.02
C GLU A 219 -17.77 5.52 8.74
N ASN A 220 -17.93 5.51 10.07
CA ASN A 220 -17.85 6.74 10.88
C ASN A 220 -16.46 7.38 10.85
N ILE A 221 -15.39 6.59 10.70
CA ILE A 221 -14.02 7.11 10.57
C ILE A 221 -13.84 7.73 9.20
N ILE A 222 -14.29 7.08 8.12
CA ILE A 222 -14.21 7.66 6.77
C ILE A 222 -15.04 8.94 6.67
N ASN A 223 -16.25 8.96 7.22
CA ASN A 223 -17.09 10.15 7.28
C ASN A 223 -16.39 11.34 7.96
N SER A 224 -15.59 11.09 9.00
CA SER A 224 -14.83 12.16 9.67
C SER A 224 -13.70 12.76 8.84
N LEU A 225 -13.30 12.12 7.73
CA LEU A 225 -12.28 12.63 6.79
C LEU A 225 -12.87 13.52 5.68
N THR A 226 -14.19 13.52 5.54
CA THR A 226 -14.88 14.24 4.46
C THR A 226 -15.39 15.62 4.90
N LEU A 227 -15.20 15.97 6.15
CA LEU A 227 -15.47 17.29 6.70
C LEU A 227 -14.20 18.14 6.63
#